data_a1e15823d4b128e92d4b788596e1791a
#
_entry.id   a1e15823d4b128e92d4b788596e1791a
#
_cell.length_a   1.000
_cell.length_b   1.000
_cell.length_c   1.000
_cell.angle_alpha   90.00
_cell.angle_beta   90.00
_cell.angle_gamma   90.00
#
_symmetry.space_group_name_H-M   'P 1'
#
loop_
_entity.id
_entity.type
_entity.pdbx_description
1 polymer ?
#
loop_
_entity_poly.entity_id
_entity_poly.type
_entity_poly.pdbx_seq_one_letter_code
_entity_poly.pdbx_strand_id
1 'polypeptide(L)'
;IENFKIILENNNVKVLRPEWPFKSSQFSSPHWTTNGYDIYNVRDNQIIFGNTIISTPPSSRYRQNEHYAFYNTFLQLQQKENANWIFSPRPSLPEGFSLPLNKKPTKLELHESQKHSELSSGLKEDFTELFDSEIIFDAANIIRVGVDILYLVSSTANLSGYKWLKNYLGSKYRVHLTNTYRSSHLDSTICPLSPGLVLLNGDRVDERTVPE
;
A
#
# COMPACT_ATOMS: atom_id res chain seq x y z
N ILE A 1 -0.11 21.03 -6.26
CA ILE A 1 -1.42 20.34 -6.07
C ILE A 1 -2.47 20.99 -6.93
N GLU A 2 -2.66 22.33 -6.93
CA GLU A 2 -3.71 23.01 -7.71
C GLU A 2 -3.55 22.78 -9.22
N ASN A 3 -2.33 22.88 -9.76
CA ASN A 3 -2.09 22.60 -11.19
C ASN A 3 -2.43 21.14 -11.55
N PHE A 4 -2.18 20.20 -10.67
CA PHE A 4 -2.55 18.79 -10.91
C PHE A 4 -4.07 18.60 -10.94
N LYS A 5 -4.81 19.26 -10.02
CA LYS A 5 -6.27 19.28 -10.06
C LYS A 5 -6.79 19.80 -11.39
N ILE A 6 -6.27 20.95 -11.85
CA ILE A 6 -6.67 21.57 -13.13
C ILE A 6 -6.42 20.62 -14.31
N ILE A 7 -5.27 19.94 -14.33
CA ILE A 7 -4.94 18.95 -15.38
C ILE A 7 -5.98 17.82 -15.39
N LEU A 8 -6.31 17.27 -14.22
CA LEU A 8 -7.30 16.20 -14.12
C LEU A 8 -8.70 16.67 -14.59
N GLU A 9 -9.14 17.83 -14.12
CA GLU A 9 -10.46 18.38 -14.47
C GLU A 9 -10.56 18.71 -15.97
N ASN A 10 -9.49 19.22 -16.59
CA ASN A 10 -9.41 19.45 -18.03
C ASN A 10 -9.46 18.14 -18.85
N ASN A 11 -9.16 17.01 -18.23
CA ASN A 11 -9.29 15.68 -18.80
C ASN A 11 -10.57 14.95 -18.36
N ASN A 12 -11.60 15.68 -17.95
CA ASN A 12 -12.90 15.16 -17.50
C ASN A 12 -12.83 14.22 -16.28
N VAL A 13 -11.82 14.37 -15.44
CA VAL A 13 -11.70 13.65 -14.17
C VAL A 13 -12.30 14.51 -13.05
N LYS A 14 -13.35 14.02 -12.41
CA LYS A 14 -13.92 14.67 -11.24
C LYS A 14 -12.98 14.56 -10.05
N VAL A 15 -12.46 15.66 -9.57
CA VAL A 15 -11.56 15.70 -8.40
C VAL A 15 -12.37 15.96 -7.14
N LEU A 16 -12.30 15.03 -6.20
CA LEU A 16 -12.88 15.17 -4.87
C LEU A 16 -11.75 15.55 -3.89
N ARG A 17 -12.00 16.58 -3.10
CA ARG A 17 -11.08 17.01 -2.03
C ARG A 17 -11.80 16.80 -0.70
N PRO A 18 -11.31 15.91 0.15
CA PRO A 18 -11.92 15.71 1.45
C PRO A 18 -11.76 16.97 2.30
N GLU A 19 -12.79 17.31 3.05
CA GLU A 19 -12.71 18.33 4.09
C GLU A 19 -12.12 17.69 5.35
N TRP A 20 -11.16 18.38 5.96
CA TRP A 20 -10.57 17.92 7.21
C TRP A 20 -11.64 17.95 8.33
N PRO A 21 -12.01 16.79 8.91
CA PRO A 21 -13.17 16.72 9.81
C PRO A 21 -12.88 17.24 11.21
N PHE A 22 -11.62 17.55 11.53
CA PHE A 22 -11.22 17.93 12.88
C PHE A 22 -10.93 19.42 12.98
N LYS A 23 -11.28 20.03 14.11
CA LYS A 23 -10.92 21.43 14.41
C LYS A 23 -9.41 21.61 14.65
N SER A 24 -8.73 20.55 15.05
CA SER A 24 -7.28 20.51 15.28
C SER A 24 -6.59 19.86 14.09
N SER A 25 -5.39 20.31 13.77
CA SER A 25 -4.50 19.64 12.83
C SER A 25 -3.87 18.35 13.40
N GLN A 26 -4.15 18.06 14.67
CA GLN A 26 -3.61 16.88 15.35
C GLN A 26 -4.74 15.95 15.76
N PHE A 27 -4.49 14.66 15.65
CA PHE A 27 -5.31 13.61 16.25
C PHE A 27 -4.43 12.56 16.94
N SER A 28 -4.97 11.94 17.96
CA SER A 28 -4.22 11.02 18.79
C SER A 28 -5.02 9.78 19.13
N SER A 29 -4.30 8.71 19.43
CA SER A 29 -4.79 7.54 20.11
C SER A 29 -4.18 7.48 21.50
N PRO A 30 -4.54 6.51 22.37
CA PRO A 30 -3.88 6.33 23.65
C PRO A 30 -2.35 6.17 23.57
N HIS A 31 -1.83 5.80 22.41
CA HIS A 31 -0.43 5.38 22.24
C HIS A 31 0.40 6.32 21.37
N TRP A 32 -0.22 7.25 20.63
CA TRP A 32 0.50 8.13 19.70
C TRP A 32 -0.34 9.34 19.30
N THR A 33 0.34 10.38 18.84
CA THR A 33 -0.25 11.60 18.30
C THR A 33 0.36 11.89 16.93
N THR A 34 -0.45 12.35 15.97
CA THR A 34 0.00 12.73 14.64
C THR A 34 -0.69 14.02 14.19
N ASN A 35 -0.03 14.75 13.32
CA ASN A 35 -0.60 15.90 12.61
C ASN A 35 -1.23 15.51 11.26
N GLY A 36 -1.26 14.22 10.92
CA GLY A 36 -1.82 13.76 9.66
C GLY A 36 -1.05 14.22 8.41
N TYR A 37 0.24 14.49 8.53
CA TYR A 37 1.06 15.04 7.45
C TYR A 37 1.02 14.18 6.18
N ASP A 38 0.96 12.86 6.31
CA ASP A 38 0.98 11.92 5.19
C ASP A 38 -0.39 11.67 4.54
N ILE A 39 -1.46 12.25 5.07
CA ILE A 39 -2.85 12.04 4.58
C ILE A 39 -3.02 12.40 3.10
N TYR A 40 -2.23 13.34 2.57
CA TYR A 40 -2.29 13.70 1.16
C TYR A 40 -1.90 12.55 0.22
N ASN A 41 -1.19 11.54 0.73
CA ASN A 41 -0.86 10.31 0.02
C ASN A 41 -1.99 9.28 0.15
N VAL A 42 -3.17 9.59 -0.35
CA VAL A 42 -4.37 8.73 -0.25
C VAL A 42 -4.11 7.31 -0.70
N ARG A 43 -3.32 7.17 -1.78
CA ARG A 43 -3.00 5.90 -2.43
C ARG A 43 -2.20 4.96 -1.54
N ASP A 44 -1.51 5.48 -0.52
CA ASP A 44 -0.73 4.62 0.39
C ASP A 44 -1.63 3.73 1.25
N ASN A 45 -2.81 4.23 1.66
CA ASN A 45 -3.68 3.55 2.62
C ASN A 45 -5.07 3.21 2.09
N GLN A 46 -5.37 3.56 0.83
CA GLN A 46 -6.65 3.29 0.21
C GLN A 46 -6.46 2.63 -1.15
N ILE A 47 -7.13 1.50 -1.37
CA ILE A 47 -7.11 0.83 -2.67
C ILE A 47 -8.53 0.49 -3.11
N ILE A 48 -8.76 0.52 -4.42
CA ILE A 48 -10.09 0.29 -5.00
C ILE A 48 -10.08 -0.93 -5.92
N PHE A 49 -11.00 -1.85 -5.67
CA PHE A 49 -11.30 -2.99 -6.53
C PHE A 49 -12.78 -2.97 -6.93
N GLY A 50 -13.04 -2.69 -8.21
CA GLY A 50 -14.41 -2.50 -8.69
C GLY A 50 -15.08 -1.32 -7.96
N ASN A 51 -16.15 -1.58 -7.23
CA ASN A 51 -16.87 -0.60 -6.41
C ASN A 51 -16.50 -0.66 -4.92
N THR A 52 -15.45 -1.38 -4.55
CA THR A 52 -15.04 -1.53 -3.15
C THR A 52 -13.79 -0.73 -2.85
N ILE A 53 -13.87 0.17 -1.88
CA ILE A 53 -12.77 0.90 -1.28
C ILE A 53 -12.28 0.08 -0.08
N ILE A 54 -11.01 -0.27 -0.05
CA ILE A 54 -10.38 -0.96 1.09
C ILE A 54 -9.44 0.02 1.79
N SER A 55 -9.71 0.32 3.05
CA SER A 55 -8.75 0.96 3.94
C SER A 55 -7.78 -0.09 4.45
N THR A 56 -6.52 0.03 4.03
CA THR A 56 -5.47 -0.94 4.33
C THR A 56 -4.95 -0.80 5.76
N PRO A 57 -4.27 -1.81 6.30
CA PRO A 57 -3.66 -1.80 7.62
C PRO A 57 -2.20 -1.29 7.49
N PRO A 58 -1.95 0.02 7.56
CA PRO A 58 -0.62 0.56 7.31
C PRO A 58 0.39 0.10 8.37
N SER A 59 1.63 -0.03 7.94
CA SER A 59 2.75 -0.42 8.79
C SER A 59 3.09 0.62 9.87
N SER A 60 2.68 1.86 9.68
CA SER A 60 2.93 2.95 10.61
C SER A 60 1.71 3.24 11.48
N ARG A 61 1.89 3.18 12.81
CA ARG A 61 0.81 3.41 13.78
C ARG A 61 0.12 4.75 13.57
N TYR A 62 0.87 5.81 13.35
CA TYR A 62 0.32 7.16 13.18
C TYR A 62 -0.52 7.31 11.91
N ARG A 63 -0.42 6.38 10.95
CA ARG A 63 -1.20 6.38 9.72
C ARG A 63 -2.50 5.59 9.81
N GLN A 64 -2.69 4.77 10.84
CA GLN A 64 -3.85 3.89 10.95
C GLN A 64 -5.20 4.61 10.96
N ASN A 65 -5.23 5.85 11.38
CA ASN A 65 -6.46 6.66 11.47
C ASN A 65 -6.59 7.70 10.36
N GLU A 66 -5.72 7.70 9.35
CA GLU A 66 -5.80 8.64 8.22
C GLU A 66 -7.12 8.54 7.44
N HIS A 67 -7.77 7.38 7.46
CA HIS A 67 -9.07 7.18 6.83
C HIS A 67 -10.17 8.12 7.36
N TYR A 68 -10.03 8.65 8.56
CA TYR A 68 -10.98 9.64 9.09
C TYR A 68 -11.03 10.91 8.24
N ALA A 69 -9.92 11.30 7.61
CA ALA A 69 -9.90 12.45 6.71
C ALA A 69 -10.80 12.25 5.49
N PHE A 70 -11.05 11.01 5.09
CA PHE A 70 -11.85 10.66 3.91
C PHE A 70 -13.27 10.23 4.26
N TYR A 71 -13.63 10.20 5.54
CA TYR A 71 -14.89 9.65 6.03
C TYR A 71 -16.11 10.19 5.27
N ASN A 72 -16.28 11.49 5.22
CA ASN A 72 -17.41 12.12 4.55
C ASN A 72 -17.43 11.84 3.04
N THR A 73 -16.24 11.83 2.41
CA THR A 73 -16.11 11.55 0.98
C THR A 73 -16.51 10.10 0.67
N PHE A 74 -16.02 9.13 1.46
CA PHE A 74 -16.33 7.72 1.23
C PHE A 74 -17.79 7.39 1.57
N LEU A 75 -18.35 8.02 2.60
CA LEU A 75 -19.77 7.90 2.92
C LEU A 75 -20.66 8.42 1.79
N GLN A 76 -20.29 9.56 1.17
CA GLN A 76 -21.01 10.09 0.01
C GLN A 76 -20.93 9.15 -1.19
N LEU A 77 -19.75 8.53 -1.46
CA LEU A 77 -19.60 7.54 -2.52
C LEU A 77 -20.44 6.29 -2.24
N GLN A 78 -20.51 5.84 -1.00
CA GLN A 78 -21.36 4.73 -0.61
C GLN A 78 -22.84 5.03 -0.86
N GLN A 79 -23.29 6.22 -0.46
CA GLN A 79 -24.71 6.60 -0.58
C GLN A 79 -25.14 6.90 -2.02
N LYS A 80 -24.26 7.52 -2.83
CA LYS A 80 -24.62 8.01 -4.17
C LYS A 80 -24.21 7.08 -5.29
N GLU A 81 -23.09 6.35 -5.11
CA GLU A 81 -22.46 5.54 -6.17
C GLU A 81 -22.48 4.04 -5.83
N ASN A 82 -23.19 3.65 -4.77
CA ASN A 82 -23.22 2.26 -4.30
C ASN A 82 -21.83 1.65 -4.08
N ALA A 83 -20.86 2.46 -3.64
CA ALA A 83 -19.55 1.98 -3.29
C ALA A 83 -19.59 1.23 -1.96
N ASN A 84 -18.79 0.18 -1.84
CA ASN A 84 -18.54 -0.47 -0.56
C ASN A 84 -17.28 0.12 0.06
N TRP A 85 -17.34 0.46 1.33
CA TRP A 85 -16.15 0.87 2.07
C TRP A 85 -15.89 -0.10 3.21
N ILE A 86 -14.74 -0.75 3.18
CA ILE A 86 -14.35 -1.77 4.16
C ILE A 86 -12.97 -1.49 4.73
N PHE A 87 -12.71 -2.09 5.87
CA PHE A 87 -11.42 -2.09 6.52
C PHE A 87 -10.82 -3.50 6.51
N SER A 88 -9.53 -3.60 6.19
CA SER A 88 -8.78 -4.81 6.54
C SER A 88 -8.64 -4.94 8.06
N PRO A 89 -8.34 -6.12 8.59
CA PRO A 89 -8.01 -6.28 9.99
C PRO A 89 -6.92 -5.29 10.41
N ARG A 90 -7.10 -4.62 11.55
CA ARG A 90 -6.15 -3.62 12.04
C ARG A 90 -5.09 -4.29 12.89
N PRO A 91 -3.80 -4.07 12.60
CA PRO A 91 -2.72 -4.59 13.41
C PRO A 91 -2.64 -3.85 14.75
N SER A 92 -2.24 -4.53 15.80
CA SER A 92 -2.01 -3.91 17.12
C SER A 92 -0.73 -3.09 17.13
N LEU A 93 0.27 -3.51 16.35
CA LEU A 93 1.59 -2.92 16.26
C LEU A 93 2.14 -2.64 17.69
N PRO A 94 2.60 -3.64 18.43
CA PRO A 94 3.02 -3.50 19.81
C PRO A 94 4.07 -2.40 19.98
N GLU A 95 4.22 -1.88 21.18
CA GLU A 95 5.20 -0.84 21.49
C GLU A 95 6.61 -1.31 21.11
N GLY A 96 7.37 -0.44 20.47
CA GLY A 96 8.69 -0.80 19.93
C GLY A 96 8.65 -1.51 18.57
N PHE A 97 7.47 -1.85 18.05
CA PHE A 97 7.36 -2.32 16.66
C PHE A 97 7.71 -1.15 15.72
N SER A 98 8.91 -1.18 15.22
CA SER A 98 9.31 -0.40 14.06
C SER A 98 9.77 -1.38 13.00
N LEU A 99 9.20 -1.28 11.82
CA LEU A 99 9.76 -1.96 10.67
C LEU A 99 11.22 -1.52 10.53
N PRO A 100 12.12 -2.41 10.11
CA PRO A 100 13.51 -2.06 9.87
C PRO A 100 13.59 -1.08 8.67
N LEU A 101 13.31 0.17 8.92
CA LEU A 101 13.18 1.24 7.93
C LEU A 101 14.48 1.60 7.23
N ASN A 102 15.65 1.12 7.65
CA ASN A 102 16.90 1.75 7.26
C ASN A 102 18.10 0.84 6.98
N LYS A 103 17.95 -0.42 6.68
CA LYS A 103 19.05 -1.12 6.03
C LYS A 103 18.80 -1.14 4.53
N LYS A 104 19.42 -0.22 3.80
CA LYS A 104 19.60 -0.39 2.35
C LYS A 104 20.18 -1.79 2.15
N PRO A 105 19.52 -2.67 1.39
CA PRO A 105 20.09 -3.99 1.11
C PRO A 105 21.45 -3.77 0.45
N THR A 106 22.45 -4.45 0.93
CA THR A 106 23.77 -4.47 0.27
C THR A 106 23.62 -5.14 -1.09
N LYS A 107 24.50 -4.81 -2.04
CA LYS A 107 24.54 -5.52 -3.34
C LYS A 107 24.61 -7.06 -3.19
N LEU A 108 25.19 -7.54 -2.09
CA LEU A 108 25.29 -8.95 -1.76
C LEU A 108 23.94 -9.57 -1.40
N GLU A 109 23.12 -8.88 -0.60
CA GLU A 109 21.77 -9.32 -0.22
C GLU A 109 20.81 -9.33 -1.41
N LEU A 110 21.02 -8.42 -2.38
CA LEU A 110 20.31 -8.41 -3.67
C LEU A 110 20.66 -9.65 -4.53
N HIS A 111 21.91 -10.12 -4.50
CA HIS A 111 22.35 -11.31 -5.27
C HIS A 111 21.91 -12.63 -4.64
N GLU A 112 21.93 -12.75 -3.32
CA GLU A 112 21.58 -13.99 -2.62
C GLU A 112 20.08 -14.30 -2.69
N SER A 113 19.21 -13.30 -2.72
CA SER A 113 17.76 -13.53 -2.83
C SER A 113 17.28 -13.92 -4.21
N GLN A 114 18.10 -13.77 -5.25
CA GLN A 114 17.80 -14.29 -6.60
C GLN A 114 18.01 -15.81 -6.71
N LYS A 115 18.70 -16.42 -5.77
CA LYS A 115 19.01 -17.88 -5.80
C LYS A 115 17.97 -18.77 -5.14
N HIS A 116 17.08 -18.22 -4.32
CA HIS A 116 16.11 -19.02 -3.59
C HIS A 116 14.70 -18.44 -3.74
N SER A 117 13.83 -19.24 -4.35
CA SER A 117 12.37 -19.08 -4.34
C SER A 117 11.73 -19.18 -2.93
N GLU A 118 12.54 -19.18 -1.89
CA GLU A 118 12.13 -19.21 -0.50
C GLU A 118 12.34 -17.82 0.11
N LEU A 119 11.25 -17.10 0.27
CA LEU A 119 11.18 -15.75 0.83
C LEU A 119 11.58 -15.65 2.32
N SER A 120 12.07 -16.72 2.91
CA SER A 120 12.22 -16.85 4.38
C SER A 120 13.66 -16.77 4.91
N SER A 121 14.70 -16.73 4.09
CA SER A 121 16.05 -17.01 4.62
C SER A 121 17.00 -15.83 4.82
N GLY A 122 16.50 -14.59 4.86
CA GLY A 122 17.37 -13.40 5.00
C GLY A 122 17.04 -12.41 6.11
N LEU A 123 15.93 -12.60 6.82
CA LEU A 123 15.59 -11.84 8.03
C LEU A 123 15.90 -12.73 9.23
N LYS A 124 16.52 -12.19 10.28
CA LYS A 124 16.72 -12.93 11.53
C LYS A 124 15.35 -13.45 11.97
N GLU A 125 15.26 -14.73 12.29
CA GLU A 125 14.03 -15.47 12.60
C GLU A 125 13.06 -14.70 13.53
N ASP A 126 13.58 -14.02 14.55
CA ASP A 126 12.80 -13.23 15.51
C ASP A 126 11.98 -12.05 14.90
N PHE A 127 12.48 -11.43 13.82
CA PHE A 127 11.77 -10.33 13.16
C PHE A 127 10.73 -10.81 12.15
N THR A 128 10.94 -11.99 11.57
CA THR A 128 10.03 -12.57 10.58
C THR A 128 8.74 -13.03 11.25
N GLU A 129 8.81 -13.64 12.42
CA GLU A 129 7.63 -14.07 13.18
C GLU A 129 6.76 -12.90 13.64
N LEU A 130 7.35 -11.85 14.22
CA LEU A 130 6.63 -10.65 14.62
C LEU A 130 6.04 -9.90 13.42
N PHE A 131 6.78 -9.82 12.32
CA PHE A 131 6.33 -9.11 11.11
C PHE A 131 5.18 -9.84 10.42
N ASP A 132 5.17 -11.17 10.41
CA ASP A 132 4.11 -11.96 9.79
C ASP A 132 2.98 -12.39 10.75
N SER A 133 3.05 -12.02 12.03
CA SER A 133 2.01 -12.32 13.02
C SER A 133 0.72 -11.52 12.78
N GLU A 134 0.80 -10.35 12.18
CA GLU A 134 -0.31 -9.46 11.91
C GLU A 134 -0.43 -9.14 10.41
N ILE A 135 -1.61 -8.74 9.98
CA ILE A 135 -1.85 -8.32 8.59
C ILE A 135 -1.39 -6.87 8.46
N ILE A 136 -0.34 -6.63 7.65
CA ILE A 136 0.25 -5.30 7.45
C ILE A 136 0.53 -5.10 5.96
N PHE A 137 -0.02 -4.05 5.38
CA PHE A 137 0.36 -3.59 4.06
C PHE A 137 -0.15 -2.17 3.77
N ASP A 138 0.70 -1.37 3.16
CA ASP A 138 0.29 -0.13 2.52
C ASP A 138 -0.30 -0.46 1.14
N ALA A 139 -1.36 0.23 0.74
CA ALA A 139 -1.98 0.02 -0.57
C ALA A 139 -1.01 0.34 -1.73
N ALA A 140 -0.05 1.21 -1.50
CA ALA A 140 1.02 1.54 -2.44
C ALA A 140 1.97 0.37 -2.79
N ASN A 141 1.92 -0.74 -2.01
CA ASN A 141 2.60 -1.99 -2.34
C ASN A 141 1.89 -2.84 -3.40
N ILE A 142 0.74 -2.37 -3.88
CA ILE A 142 -0.15 -3.14 -4.74
C ILE A 142 -0.37 -2.38 -6.05
N ILE A 143 -0.20 -3.06 -7.18
CA ILE A 143 -0.53 -2.53 -8.50
C ILE A 143 -1.55 -3.45 -9.15
N ARG A 144 -2.61 -2.87 -9.71
CA ARG A 144 -3.62 -3.60 -10.48
C ARG A 144 -3.36 -3.44 -11.97
N VAL A 145 -3.26 -4.57 -12.66
CA VAL A 145 -3.18 -4.67 -14.13
C VAL A 145 -4.36 -5.52 -14.61
N GLY A 146 -5.48 -4.89 -14.87
CA GLY A 146 -6.71 -5.61 -15.20
C GLY A 146 -7.21 -6.47 -14.04
N VAL A 147 -7.18 -7.80 -14.23
CA VAL A 147 -7.54 -8.80 -13.19
C VAL A 147 -6.33 -9.30 -12.41
N ASP A 148 -5.13 -8.93 -12.85
CA ASP A 148 -3.89 -9.30 -12.19
C ASP A 148 -3.48 -8.22 -11.18
N ILE A 149 -3.05 -8.65 -10.04
CA ILE A 149 -2.65 -7.81 -8.91
C ILE A 149 -1.22 -8.16 -8.54
N LEU A 150 -0.31 -7.24 -8.71
CA LEU A 150 1.06 -7.36 -8.21
C LEU A 150 1.09 -6.90 -6.76
N TYR A 151 1.62 -7.72 -5.88
CA TYR A 151 1.80 -7.43 -4.46
C TYR A 151 3.27 -7.53 -4.08
N LEU A 152 3.85 -6.44 -3.60
CA LEU A 152 5.23 -6.38 -3.14
C LEU A 152 5.30 -6.61 -1.63
N VAL A 153 6.00 -7.65 -1.20
CA VAL A 153 6.44 -7.77 0.20
C VAL A 153 7.67 -6.89 0.41
N SER A 154 7.59 -5.99 1.38
CA SER A 154 8.60 -4.95 1.60
C SER A 154 8.63 -4.50 3.06
N SER A 155 9.31 -3.39 3.35
CA SER A 155 9.28 -2.76 4.69
C SER A 155 7.90 -2.23 5.10
N THR A 156 6.92 -2.17 4.20
CA THR A 156 5.58 -1.66 4.46
C THR A 156 4.47 -2.65 4.12
N ALA A 157 4.81 -3.89 3.77
CA ALA A 157 3.84 -4.94 3.48
C ALA A 157 4.44 -6.33 3.75
N ASN A 158 3.68 -7.19 4.39
CA ASN A 158 4.11 -8.53 4.75
C ASN A 158 3.33 -9.64 4.02
N LEU A 159 3.76 -10.89 4.23
CA LEU A 159 3.17 -12.06 3.61
C LEU A 159 1.74 -12.35 4.14
N SER A 160 1.47 -12.03 5.40
CA SER A 160 0.12 -12.16 5.97
C SER A 160 -0.87 -11.19 5.31
N GLY A 161 -0.43 -9.98 4.97
CA GLY A 161 -1.20 -9.03 4.15
C GLY A 161 -1.51 -9.58 2.75
N TYR A 162 -0.52 -10.18 2.09
CA TYR A 162 -0.73 -10.86 0.81
C TYR A 162 -1.79 -11.96 0.90
N LYS A 163 -1.65 -12.86 1.89
CA LYS A 163 -2.58 -13.98 2.08
C LYS A 163 -4.01 -13.49 2.34
N TRP A 164 -4.14 -12.46 3.18
CA TRP A 164 -5.44 -11.86 3.45
C TRP A 164 -6.06 -11.26 2.19
N LEU A 165 -5.31 -10.44 1.45
CA LEU A 165 -5.81 -9.80 0.23
C LEU A 165 -6.22 -10.83 -0.83
N LYS A 166 -5.38 -11.86 -1.04
CA LYS A 166 -5.67 -12.95 -1.97
C LYS A 166 -6.95 -13.69 -1.61
N ASN A 167 -7.15 -14.00 -0.33
CA ASN A 167 -8.36 -14.66 0.15
C ASN A 167 -9.59 -13.76 0.01
N TYR A 168 -9.46 -12.47 0.34
CA TYR A 168 -10.54 -11.51 0.22
C TYR A 168 -10.99 -11.31 -1.23
N LEU A 169 -10.07 -11.17 -2.15
CA LEU A 169 -10.37 -10.97 -3.58
C LEU A 169 -10.87 -12.25 -4.27
N GLY A 170 -10.58 -13.42 -3.71
CA GLY A 170 -11.03 -14.72 -4.21
C GLY A 170 -10.60 -14.97 -5.66
N SER A 171 -11.45 -15.67 -6.41
CA SER A 171 -11.20 -15.99 -7.83
C SER A 171 -11.42 -14.84 -8.79
N LYS A 172 -11.95 -13.70 -8.33
CA LYS A 172 -12.21 -12.53 -9.16
C LYS A 172 -10.93 -11.84 -9.65
N TYR A 173 -9.85 -11.96 -8.86
CA TYR A 173 -8.54 -11.41 -9.17
C TYR A 173 -7.45 -12.44 -8.93
N ARG A 174 -6.36 -12.34 -9.70
CA ARG A 174 -5.15 -13.14 -9.52
C ARG A 174 -4.11 -12.30 -8.80
N VAL A 175 -3.80 -12.65 -7.56
CA VAL A 175 -2.81 -11.91 -6.76
C VAL A 175 -1.47 -12.60 -6.84
N HIS A 176 -0.48 -11.90 -7.37
CA HIS A 176 0.88 -12.37 -7.61
C HIS A 176 1.84 -11.69 -6.63
N LEU A 177 2.66 -12.48 -5.96
CA LEU A 177 3.81 -11.93 -5.23
C LEU A 177 4.87 -11.45 -6.21
N THR A 178 5.42 -10.27 -5.95
CA THR A 178 6.57 -9.76 -6.69
C THR A 178 7.69 -9.37 -5.74
N ASN A 179 8.92 -9.50 -6.20
CA ASN A 179 10.14 -9.10 -5.50
C ASN A 179 10.99 -8.14 -6.34
N THR A 180 10.36 -7.44 -7.27
CA THR A 180 11.00 -6.52 -8.20
C THR A 180 11.78 -5.40 -7.53
N TYR A 181 11.40 -5.08 -6.30
CA TYR A 181 12.00 -3.97 -5.56
C TYR A 181 11.95 -4.24 -4.05
N ARG A 182 13.02 -3.90 -3.33
CA ARG A 182 13.17 -4.19 -1.90
C ARG A 182 13.14 -2.94 -1.02
N SER A 183 12.27 -1.99 -1.29
CA SER A 183 12.09 -0.85 -0.40
C SER A 183 10.67 -0.79 0.13
N SER A 184 10.01 0.36 0.05
CA SER A 184 8.68 0.53 0.60
C SER A 184 7.58 0.19 -0.41
N HIS A 185 7.40 1.01 -1.44
CA HIS A 185 6.22 1.04 -2.28
C HIS A 185 6.50 0.61 -3.72
N LEU A 186 5.59 -0.16 -4.30
CA LEU A 186 5.68 -0.65 -5.68
C LEU A 186 5.29 0.42 -6.69
N ASP A 187 4.31 1.25 -6.39
CA ASP A 187 3.77 2.28 -7.29
C ASP A 187 4.76 3.40 -7.62
N SER A 188 5.79 3.59 -6.81
CA SER A 188 6.93 4.47 -7.11
C SER A 188 7.96 3.84 -8.06
N THR A 189 7.73 2.59 -8.48
CA THR A 189 8.67 1.78 -9.24
C THR A 189 8.08 1.33 -10.58
N ILE A 190 6.81 0.94 -10.58
CA ILE A 190 6.08 0.45 -11.75
C ILE A 190 4.78 1.23 -11.90
N CYS A 191 4.54 1.82 -13.07
CA CYS A 191 3.29 2.50 -13.38
C CYS A 191 2.73 2.00 -14.72
N PRO A 192 1.72 1.12 -14.72
CA PRO A 192 1.03 0.71 -15.95
C PRO A 192 0.29 1.90 -16.57
N LEU A 193 0.55 2.20 -17.84
CA LEU A 193 -0.05 3.32 -18.57
C LEU A 193 -1.18 2.86 -19.49
N SER A 194 -0.95 1.76 -20.22
CA SER A 194 -1.94 1.15 -21.12
C SER A 194 -1.55 -0.31 -21.40
N PRO A 195 -2.40 -1.12 -22.04
CA PRO A 195 -1.99 -2.45 -22.47
C PRO A 195 -0.71 -2.40 -23.28
N GLY A 196 0.31 -3.14 -22.86
CA GLY A 196 1.62 -3.21 -23.49
C GLY A 196 2.57 -2.03 -23.18
N LEU A 197 2.17 -1.09 -22.33
CA LEU A 197 3.00 0.07 -21.98
C LEU A 197 3.06 0.29 -20.47
N VAL A 198 4.27 0.23 -19.93
CA VAL A 198 4.56 0.42 -18.50
C VAL A 198 5.69 1.42 -18.34
N LEU A 199 5.54 2.38 -17.44
CA LEU A 199 6.64 3.24 -17.00
C LEU A 199 7.36 2.56 -15.85
N LEU A 200 8.67 2.43 -15.96
CA LEU A 200 9.54 1.81 -14.97
C LEU A 200 10.57 2.82 -14.43
N ASN A 201 10.86 2.71 -13.15
CA ASN A 201 12.01 3.38 -12.57
C ASN A 201 13.26 2.52 -12.81
N GLY A 202 14.07 2.87 -13.82
CA GLY A 202 15.26 2.11 -14.23
C GLY A 202 16.37 2.00 -13.18
N ASP A 203 16.35 2.84 -12.13
CA ASP A 203 17.29 2.71 -11.01
C ASP A 203 16.90 1.58 -10.03
N ARG A 204 15.70 1.03 -10.17
CA ARG A 204 15.11 0.06 -9.22
C ARG A 204 14.75 -1.27 -9.87
N VAL A 205 14.43 -1.25 -11.16
CA VAL A 205 13.93 -2.40 -11.91
C VAL A 205 14.76 -2.54 -13.18
N ASP A 206 15.21 -3.74 -13.44
CA ASP A 206 15.88 -4.13 -14.70
C ASP A 206 15.10 -5.29 -15.37
N GLU A 207 15.54 -5.69 -16.57
CA GLU A 207 14.90 -6.76 -17.36
C GLU A 207 14.79 -8.09 -16.62
N ARG A 208 15.63 -8.33 -15.60
CA ARG A 208 15.64 -9.58 -14.80
C ARG A 208 14.65 -9.55 -13.63
N THR A 209 14.21 -8.38 -13.23
CA THR A 209 13.36 -8.18 -12.06
C THR A 209 11.94 -7.71 -12.42
N VAL A 210 11.70 -7.36 -13.69
CA VAL A 210 10.36 -7.06 -14.20
C VAL A 210 9.51 -8.34 -14.20
N PRO A 211 8.28 -8.32 -13.66
CA PRO A 211 7.36 -9.46 -13.80
C PRO A 211 7.01 -9.72 -15.26
N GLU A 212 6.96 -10.99 -15.65
CA GLU A 212 6.50 -11.41 -16.98
C GLU A 212 5.00 -11.15 -17.20
#